data_2031524e65c3a92d20ae89774a7ffc4e
#
_entry.id   2031524e65c3a92d20ae89774a7ffc4e
#
_cell.length_a   1.000
_cell.length_b   1.000
_cell.length_c   1.000
_cell.angle_alpha   90.00
_cell.angle_beta   90.00
_cell.angle_gamma   90.00
#
_symmetry.space_group_name_H-M   'P 1'
#
loop_
_entity.id
_entity.type
_entity.pdbx_description
1 polymer ?
#
loop_
_entity_poly.entity_id
_entity_poly.type
_entity_poly.pdbx_seq_one_letter_code
_entity_poly.pdbx_strand_id
1 'polypeptide(L)'
;MSEKLKPLSEHPDYHNAAERLAHFHRELAAAQAEAARIDVERLAAPGQRPADDPLARADALLSGAEPTPALSLRAGKNQELIAALRKAIAAQAIVLRDIARAHAADVREQSTAEHIKLAQAVLNAADALVQANEAEVSFRQELAALGYDDAVPGMSYAPPPERAVVLNEG
;
A
#
# COMPACT_ATOMS: atom_id res chain seq x y z
N MET A 1 21.82 -16.27 -11.61
CA MET A 1 20.47 -16.01 -12.15
C MET A 1 19.65 -15.53 -10.97
N SER A 2 19.33 -14.23 -10.90
CA SER A 2 18.44 -13.71 -9.85
C SER A 2 17.12 -14.45 -9.94
N GLU A 3 16.77 -15.18 -8.90
CA GLU A 3 15.43 -15.67 -8.70
C GLU A 3 14.52 -14.46 -8.79
N LYS A 4 13.61 -14.44 -9.79
CA LYS A 4 12.74 -13.27 -10.00
C LYS A 4 11.96 -13.04 -8.73
N LEU A 5 12.19 -11.91 -8.10
CA LEU A 5 11.41 -11.46 -6.94
C LEU A 5 9.92 -11.56 -7.27
N LYS A 6 9.17 -12.26 -6.43
CA LYS A 6 7.72 -12.40 -6.60
C LYS A 6 7.02 -11.12 -6.15
N PRO A 7 5.96 -10.71 -6.85
CA PRO A 7 5.11 -9.62 -6.38
C PRO A 7 4.59 -9.90 -4.97
N LEU A 8 4.45 -8.86 -4.15
CA LEU A 8 3.95 -8.99 -2.78
C LEU A 8 2.58 -9.69 -2.71
N SER A 9 1.72 -9.45 -3.72
CA SER A 9 0.40 -10.08 -3.84
C SER A 9 0.44 -11.60 -4.03
N GLU A 10 1.56 -12.16 -4.45
CA GLU A 10 1.73 -13.61 -4.64
C GLU A 10 2.26 -14.32 -3.39
N HIS A 11 2.63 -13.57 -2.34
CA HIS A 11 3.01 -14.16 -1.06
C HIS A 11 1.77 -14.62 -0.29
N PRO A 12 1.69 -15.90 0.13
CA PRO A 12 0.47 -16.49 0.69
C PRO A 12 -0.03 -15.77 1.95
N ASP A 13 0.87 -15.35 2.82
CA ASP A 13 0.54 -14.63 4.05
C ASP A 13 -0.03 -13.24 3.78
N TYR A 14 0.53 -12.51 2.81
CA TYR A 14 -0.02 -11.22 2.36
C TYR A 14 -1.38 -11.39 1.69
N HIS A 15 -1.50 -12.36 0.79
CA HIS A 15 -2.75 -12.66 0.11
C HIS A 15 -3.87 -13.01 1.09
N ASN A 16 -3.62 -13.93 2.03
CA ASN A 16 -4.58 -14.31 3.06
C ASN A 16 -4.98 -13.12 3.95
N ALA A 17 -4.03 -12.27 4.31
CA ALA A 17 -4.31 -11.09 5.11
C ALA A 17 -5.16 -10.07 4.33
N ALA A 18 -4.90 -9.89 3.03
CA ALA A 18 -5.68 -9.02 2.15
C ALA A 18 -7.11 -9.54 1.93
N GLU A 19 -7.28 -10.84 1.76
CA GLU A 19 -8.61 -11.46 1.65
C GLU A 19 -9.44 -11.29 2.92
N ARG A 20 -8.83 -11.46 4.11
CA ARG A 20 -9.49 -11.19 5.39
C ARG A 20 -9.93 -9.74 5.50
N LEU A 21 -9.09 -8.80 5.10
CA LEU A 21 -9.44 -7.38 5.09
C LEU A 21 -10.63 -7.11 4.16
N ALA A 22 -10.61 -7.67 2.96
CA ALA A 22 -11.71 -7.56 2.00
C ALA A 22 -13.01 -8.19 2.52
N HIS A 23 -12.92 -9.30 3.26
CA HIS A 23 -14.09 -9.91 3.92
C HIS A 23 -14.69 -8.95 4.96
N PHE A 24 -13.89 -8.38 5.86
CA PHE A 24 -14.40 -7.43 6.86
C PHE A 24 -15.05 -6.20 6.24
N HIS A 25 -14.53 -5.71 5.11
CA HIS A 25 -15.16 -4.60 4.39
C HIS A 25 -16.53 -4.99 3.82
N ARG A 26 -16.69 -6.20 3.29
CA ARG A 26 -18.00 -6.69 2.79
C ARG A 26 -19.00 -6.82 3.94
N GLU A 27 -18.59 -7.38 5.07
CA GLU A 27 -19.44 -7.50 6.26
C GLU A 27 -19.85 -6.13 6.81
N LEU A 28 -18.92 -5.17 6.82
CA LEU A 28 -19.23 -3.80 7.24
C LEU A 28 -20.27 -3.16 6.31
N ALA A 29 -20.13 -3.32 5.00
CA ALA A 29 -21.11 -2.81 4.05
C ALA A 29 -22.50 -3.45 4.24
N ALA A 30 -22.57 -4.76 4.51
CA ALA A 30 -23.81 -5.47 4.81
C ALA A 30 -24.45 -4.96 6.11
N ALA A 31 -23.66 -4.77 7.16
CA ALA A 31 -24.14 -4.24 8.43
C ALA A 31 -24.65 -2.79 8.30
N GLN A 32 -24.00 -1.96 7.49
CA GLN A 32 -24.45 -0.59 7.19
C GLN A 32 -25.76 -0.59 6.39
N ALA A 33 -25.93 -1.50 5.43
CA ALA A 33 -27.17 -1.66 4.69
C ALA A 33 -28.33 -2.10 5.61
N GLU A 34 -28.06 -3.00 6.56
CA GLU A 34 -29.06 -3.40 7.57
C GLU A 34 -29.42 -2.25 8.49
N ALA A 35 -28.46 -1.40 8.92
CA ALA A 35 -28.77 -0.20 9.69
C ALA A 35 -29.76 0.71 8.95
N ALA A 36 -29.52 0.95 7.65
CA ALA A 36 -30.41 1.75 6.83
C ALA A 36 -31.82 1.14 6.72
N ARG A 37 -31.93 -0.19 6.62
CA ARG A 37 -33.23 -0.89 6.62
C ARG A 37 -33.97 -0.71 7.94
N ILE A 38 -33.28 -0.87 9.07
CA ILE A 38 -33.86 -0.66 10.40
C ILE A 38 -34.40 0.78 10.56
N ASP A 39 -33.66 1.76 10.04
CA ASP A 39 -34.10 3.17 10.09
C ASP A 39 -35.35 3.42 9.24
N VAL A 40 -35.41 2.81 8.04
CA VAL A 40 -36.64 2.86 7.21
C VAL A 40 -37.82 2.17 7.92
N GLU A 41 -37.64 1.00 8.52
CA GLU A 41 -38.67 0.31 9.29
C GLU A 41 -39.17 1.17 10.46
N ARG A 42 -38.26 1.86 11.16
CA ARG A 42 -38.62 2.80 12.23
C ARG A 42 -39.50 3.98 11.77
N LEU A 43 -39.17 4.52 10.58
CA LEU A 43 -39.91 5.63 9.99
C LEU A 43 -41.29 5.19 9.45
N ALA A 44 -41.37 3.97 8.94
CA ALA A 44 -42.61 3.41 8.38
C ALA A 44 -43.64 2.99 9.44
N ALA A 45 -43.21 2.78 10.68
CA ALA A 45 -44.05 2.33 11.80
C ALA A 45 -44.13 3.36 12.96
N PRO A 46 -44.50 4.63 12.69
CA PRO A 46 -44.63 5.60 13.75
C PRO A 46 -45.85 5.21 14.63
N GLY A 47 -45.61 4.72 15.84
CA GLY A 47 -46.61 4.35 16.80
C GLY A 47 -46.81 2.86 17.04
N GLN A 48 -46.06 1.98 16.42
CA GLN A 48 -45.98 0.58 16.88
C GLN A 48 -45.41 0.55 18.30
N ARG A 49 -46.18 -0.08 19.23
CA ARG A 49 -45.67 -0.32 20.57
C ARG A 49 -44.31 -1.00 20.51
N PRO A 50 -43.35 -0.57 21.31
CA PRO A 50 -42.05 -1.24 21.38
C PRO A 50 -42.30 -2.74 21.64
N ALA A 51 -41.57 -3.63 20.94
CA ALA A 51 -41.69 -5.07 21.20
C ALA A 51 -41.25 -5.47 22.63
N ASP A 52 -40.71 -4.52 23.39
CA ASP A 52 -40.48 -4.61 24.83
C ASP A 52 -41.75 -4.31 25.68
N ASP A 53 -42.87 -3.85 25.03
CA ASP A 53 -44.14 -3.73 25.71
C ASP A 53 -44.64 -5.12 26.13
N PRO A 54 -44.83 -5.39 27.43
CA PRO A 54 -45.30 -6.70 27.93
C PRO A 54 -46.59 -7.16 27.27
N LEU A 55 -47.48 -6.24 26.88
CA LEU A 55 -48.75 -6.54 26.21
C LEU A 55 -48.54 -7.01 24.77
N ALA A 56 -47.69 -6.32 24.01
CA ALA A 56 -47.33 -6.75 22.64
C ALA A 56 -46.65 -8.13 22.63
N ARG A 57 -45.79 -8.42 23.63
CA ARG A 57 -45.18 -9.73 23.81
C ARG A 57 -46.15 -10.84 24.18
N ALA A 58 -47.12 -10.52 25.03
CA ALA A 58 -48.19 -11.46 25.39
C ALA A 58 -49.09 -11.78 24.19
N ASP A 59 -49.47 -10.79 23.40
CA ASP A 59 -50.28 -10.97 22.19
C ASP A 59 -49.58 -11.82 21.14
N ALA A 60 -48.27 -11.62 20.94
CA ALA A 60 -47.42 -12.43 20.04
C ALA A 60 -47.36 -13.90 20.52
N LEU A 61 -47.16 -14.14 21.80
CA LEU A 61 -47.15 -15.49 22.39
C LEU A 61 -48.52 -16.18 22.29
N LEU A 62 -49.62 -15.44 22.48
CA LEU A 62 -50.98 -15.97 22.37
C LEU A 62 -51.34 -16.32 20.90
N SER A 63 -50.81 -15.59 19.95
CA SER A 63 -51.04 -15.82 18.52
C SER A 63 -50.10 -16.88 17.91
N GLY A 64 -49.18 -17.47 18.71
CA GLY A 64 -48.17 -18.46 18.24
C GLY A 64 -47.14 -17.86 17.27
N ALA A 65 -47.05 -16.53 17.19
CA ALA A 65 -46.03 -15.83 16.41
C ALA A 65 -44.71 -15.75 17.22
N GLU A 66 -43.60 -16.09 16.61
CA GLU A 66 -42.32 -15.79 17.25
C GLU A 66 -42.20 -14.27 17.43
N PRO A 67 -41.91 -13.80 18.66
CA PRO A 67 -41.75 -12.36 18.89
C PRO A 67 -40.58 -11.83 18.07
N THR A 68 -40.88 -10.99 17.11
CA THR A 68 -39.85 -10.30 16.32
C THR A 68 -39.00 -9.46 17.30
N PRO A 69 -37.68 -9.62 17.28
CA PRO A 69 -36.81 -8.85 18.17
C PRO A 69 -37.10 -7.34 18.01
N ALA A 70 -37.22 -6.63 19.14
CA ALA A 70 -37.47 -5.19 19.12
C ALA A 70 -36.50 -4.49 18.16
N LEU A 71 -36.99 -3.57 17.34
CA LEU A 71 -36.15 -2.79 16.41
C LEU A 71 -34.98 -2.10 17.12
N SER A 72 -35.20 -1.68 18.39
CA SER A 72 -34.13 -1.14 19.24
C SER A 72 -33.04 -2.11 19.54
N LEU A 73 -33.38 -3.37 19.83
CA LEU A 73 -32.39 -4.44 20.08
C LEU A 73 -31.62 -4.81 18.80
N ARG A 74 -32.33 -4.92 17.66
CA ARG A 74 -31.69 -5.14 16.34
C ARG A 74 -30.73 -4.01 16.00
N ALA A 75 -31.14 -2.76 16.20
CA ALA A 75 -30.30 -1.59 15.96
C ALA A 75 -29.05 -1.59 16.87
N GLY A 76 -29.23 -1.87 18.17
CA GLY A 76 -28.12 -1.92 19.11
C GLY A 76 -27.09 -2.97 18.72
N LYS A 77 -27.52 -4.22 18.46
CA LYS A 77 -26.63 -5.31 18.02
C LYS A 77 -25.92 -4.97 16.71
N ASN A 78 -26.61 -4.34 15.77
CA ASN A 78 -26.01 -3.96 14.49
C ASN A 78 -24.99 -2.85 14.65
N GLN A 79 -25.21 -1.87 15.54
CA GLN A 79 -24.22 -0.85 15.86
C GLN A 79 -22.96 -1.44 16.54
N GLU A 80 -23.14 -2.39 17.45
CA GLU A 80 -22.02 -3.13 18.06
C GLU A 80 -21.21 -3.88 17.01
N LEU A 81 -21.88 -4.54 16.07
CA LEU A 81 -21.22 -5.25 14.95
C LEU A 81 -20.42 -4.28 14.07
N ILE A 82 -21.01 -3.15 13.70
CA ILE A 82 -20.32 -2.11 12.91
C ILE A 82 -19.08 -1.60 13.65
N ALA A 83 -19.19 -1.35 14.96
CA ALA A 83 -18.07 -0.89 15.76
C ALA A 83 -16.95 -1.96 15.85
N ALA A 84 -17.31 -3.23 16.03
CA ALA A 84 -16.38 -4.35 16.05
C ALA A 84 -15.67 -4.53 14.70
N LEU A 85 -16.42 -4.47 13.58
CA LEU A 85 -15.86 -4.59 12.23
C LEU A 85 -14.88 -3.45 11.91
N ARG A 86 -15.19 -2.21 12.30
CA ARG A 86 -14.26 -1.08 12.14
C ARG A 86 -12.95 -1.30 12.88
N LYS A 87 -13.00 -1.83 14.11
CA LYS A 87 -11.80 -2.18 14.88
C LYS A 87 -11.02 -3.32 14.22
N ALA A 88 -11.73 -4.35 13.73
CA ALA A 88 -11.12 -5.47 13.03
C ALA A 88 -10.41 -5.04 11.73
N ILE A 89 -11.03 -4.15 10.95
CA ILE A 89 -10.43 -3.56 9.74
C ILE A 89 -9.15 -2.80 10.09
N ALA A 90 -9.18 -1.96 11.12
CA ALA A 90 -8.01 -1.21 11.54
C ALA A 90 -6.86 -2.13 11.99
N ALA A 91 -7.18 -3.15 12.79
CA ALA A 91 -6.19 -4.15 13.23
C ALA A 91 -5.62 -4.96 12.04
N GLN A 92 -6.48 -5.41 11.13
CA GLN A 92 -6.05 -6.18 9.96
C GLN A 92 -5.19 -5.34 8.99
N ALA A 93 -5.46 -4.05 8.86
CA ALA A 93 -4.63 -3.13 8.07
C ALA A 93 -3.21 -2.98 8.65
N ILE A 94 -3.06 -3.04 9.98
CA ILE A 94 -1.75 -3.06 10.63
C ILE A 94 -1.01 -4.36 10.29
N VAL A 95 -1.67 -5.50 10.45
CA VAL A 95 -1.10 -6.82 10.11
C VAL A 95 -0.60 -6.84 8.66
N LEU A 96 -1.41 -6.36 7.72
CA LEU A 96 -1.06 -6.31 6.30
C LEU A 96 0.19 -5.44 6.05
N ARG A 97 0.29 -4.31 6.75
CA ARG A 97 1.45 -3.41 6.67
C ARG A 97 2.71 -4.06 7.25
N ASP A 98 2.58 -4.78 8.35
CA ASP A 98 3.72 -5.43 8.99
C ASP A 98 4.25 -6.59 8.13
N ILE A 99 3.37 -7.38 7.51
CA ILE A 99 3.74 -8.40 6.51
C ILE A 99 4.48 -7.73 5.34
N ALA A 100 3.94 -6.64 4.79
CA ALA A 100 4.58 -5.93 3.69
C ALA A 100 5.96 -5.39 4.06
N ARG A 101 6.15 -4.90 5.30
CA ARG A 101 7.45 -4.44 5.80
C ARG A 101 8.46 -5.59 5.94
N ALA A 102 8.02 -6.74 6.46
CA ALA A 102 8.87 -7.91 6.59
C ALA A 102 9.37 -8.36 5.20
N HIS A 103 8.48 -8.53 4.23
CA HIS A 103 8.88 -8.88 2.86
C HIS A 103 9.77 -7.81 2.20
N ALA A 104 9.52 -6.52 2.45
CA ALA A 104 10.38 -5.46 1.94
C ALA A 104 11.80 -5.51 2.55
N ALA A 105 11.93 -5.92 3.81
CA ALA A 105 13.22 -6.12 4.45
C ALA A 105 13.99 -7.29 3.81
N ASP A 106 13.34 -8.43 3.59
CA ASP A 106 13.93 -9.60 2.93
C ASP A 106 14.39 -9.26 1.50
N VAL A 107 13.55 -8.56 0.73
CA VAL A 107 13.90 -8.10 -0.62
C VAL A 107 15.10 -7.17 -0.59
N ARG A 108 15.17 -6.25 0.37
CA ARG A 108 16.31 -5.35 0.53
C ARG A 108 17.59 -6.13 0.80
N GLU A 109 17.56 -7.09 1.72
CA GLU A 109 18.71 -7.92 2.04
C GLU A 109 19.20 -8.70 0.82
N GLN A 110 18.31 -9.35 0.09
CA GLN A 110 18.63 -10.13 -1.11
C GLN A 110 19.16 -9.27 -2.26
N SER A 111 18.65 -8.04 -2.41
CA SER A 111 19.00 -7.14 -3.52
C SER A 111 20.21 -6.24 -3.23
N THR A 112 20.64 -6.11 -1.97
CA THR A 112 21.70 -5.17 -1.58
C THR A 112 23.01 -5.45 -2.30
N ALA A 113 23.43 -6.71 -2.40
CA ALA A 113 24.70 -7.07 -3.07
C ALA A 113 24.68 -6.73 -4.57
N GLU A 114 23.55 -6.98 -5.23
CA GLU A 114 23.39 -6.64 -6.65
C GLU A 114 23.31 -5.13 -6.87
N HIS A 115 22.61 -4.42 -6.02
CA HIS A 115 22.53 -2.96 -6.04
C HIS A 115 23.89 -2.30 -5.87
N ILE A 116 24.71 -2.75 -4.90
CA ILE A 116 26.09 -2.28 -4.70
C ILE A 116 26.92 -2.51 -5.94
N LYS A 117 26.84 -3.70 -6.55
CA LYS A 117 27.55 -4.04 -7.78
C LYS A 117 27.18 -3.12 -8.94
N LEU A 118 25.88 -2.85 -9.12
CA LEU A 118 25.40 -1.95 -10.16
C LEU A 118 25.81 -0.50 -9.91
N ALA A 119 25.75 -0.05 -8.67
CA ALA A 119 26.21 1.28 -8.27
C ALA A 119 27.70 1.45 -8.53
N GLN A 120 28.53 0.43 -8.21
CA GLN A 120 29.96 0.45 -8.51
C GLN A 120 30.25 0.48 -10.01
N ALA A 121 29.47 -0.26 -10.82
CA ALA A 121 29.60 -0.21 -12.26
C ALA A 121 29.30 1.18 -12.85
N VAL A 122 28.30 1.88 -12.31
CA VAL A 122 27.99 3.27 -12.69
C VAL A 122 29.15 4.20 -12.33
N LEU A 123 29.70 4.10 -11.12
CA LEU A 123 30.85 4.89 -10.70
C LEU A 123 32.06 4.65 -11.60
N ASN A 124 32.40 3.41 -11.89
CA ASN A 124 33.49 3.06 -12.78
C ASN A 124 33.30 3.62 -14.21
N ALA A 125 32.08 3.59 -14.72
CA ALA A 125 31.76 4.17 -16.02
C ALA A 125 31.90 5.72 -16.02
N ALA A 126 31.51 6.37 -14.93
CA ALA A 126 31.69 7.80 -14.76
C ALA A 126 33.16 8.19 -14.70
N ASP A 127 33.99 7.45 -13.96
CA ASP A 127 35.43 7.68 -13.87
C ASP A 127 36.11 7.46 -15.26
N ALA A 128 35.72 6.40 -15.99
CA ALA A 128 36.21 6.18 -17.34
C ALA A 128 35.84 7.31 -18.31
N LEU A 129 34.64 7.89 -18.19
CA LEU A 129 34.21 9.03 -18.97
C LEU A 129 35.07 10.27 -18.66
N VAL A 130 35.34 10.53 -17.39
CA VAL A 130 36.21 11.65 -16.97
C VAL A 130 37.60 11.49 -17.57
N GLN A 131 38.22 10.31 -17.44
CA GLN A 131 39.52 10.02 -17.98
C GLN A 131 39.59 10.18 -19.52
N ALA A 132 38.56 9.70 -20.23
CA ALA A 132 38.45 9.86 -21.67
C ALA A 132 38.34 11.34 -22.08
N ASN A 133 37.60 12.13 -21.32
CA ASN A 133 37.46 13.56 -21.52
C ASN A 133 38.78 14.31 -21.28
N GLU A 134 39.52 13.98 -20.22
CA GLU A 134 40.86 14.55 -19.93
C GLU A 134 41.85 14.22 -21.02
N ALA A 135 41.85 12.98 -21.47
CA ALA A 135 42.72 12.55 -22.57
C ALA A 135 42.46 13.30 -23.89
N GLU A 136 41.19 13.54 -24.21
CA GLU A 136 40.75 14.26 -25.38
C GLU A 136 41.17 15.75 -25.31
N VAL A 137 40.97 16.36 -24.16
CA VAL A 137 41.40 17.75 -23.91
C VAL A 137 42.92 17.88 -24.06
N SER A 138 43.67 16.95 -23.46
CA SER A 138 45.13 16.95 -23.59
C SER A 138 45.58 16.80 -25.04
N PHE A 139 44.95 15.90 -25.80
CA PHE A 139 45.26 15.70 -27.21
C PHE A 139 45.01 17.00 -28.04
N ARG A 140 43.94 17.72 -27.80
CA ARG A 140 43.71 19.02 -28.47
C ARG A 140 44.74 20.07 -28.11
N GLN A 141 45.13 20.13 -26.83
CA GLN A 141 46.19 21.06 -26.40
C GLN A 141 47.52 20.75 -27.07
N GLU A 142 47.85 19.49 -27.24
CA GLU A 142 49.07 19.08 -27.98
C GLU A 142 48.99 19.50 -29.45
N LEU A 143 47.85 19.31 -30.13
CA LEU A 143 47.67 19.76 -31.51
C LEU A 143 47.75 21.29 -31.66
N ALA A 144 47.14 22.03 -30.74
CA ALA A 144 47.21 23.47 -30.70
C ALA A 144 48.65 23.98 -30.53
N ALA A 145 49.40 23.35 -29.63
CA ALA A 145 50.84 23.65 -29.43
C ALA A 145 51.70 23.44 -30.68
N LEU A 146 51.26 22.54 -31.58
CA LEU A 146 51.91 22.30 -32.88
C LEU A 146 51.38 23.20 -34.01
N GLY A 147 50.43 24.13 -33.71
CA GLY A 147 49.84 25.03 -34.67
C GLY A 147 48.66 24.45 -35.48
N TYR A 148 48.06 23.36 -35.02
CA TYR A 148 46.92 22.67 -35.67
C TYR A 148 45.62 22.90 -34.93
N ASP A 149 45.30 24.14 -34.57
CA ASP A 149 44.12 24.49 -33.73
C ASP A 149 42.78 24.02 -34.31
N ASP A 150 42.68 23.98 -35.65
CA ASP A 150 41.43 23.57 -36.33
C ASP A 150 41.43 22.13 -36.85
N ALA A 151 42.47 21.31 -36.51
CA ALA A 151 42.60 19.98 -37.06
C ALA A 151 41.54 18.98 -36.57
N VAL A 152 40.93 19.23 -35.41
CA VAL A 152 39.91 18.39 -34.83
C VAL A 152 38.65 19.20 -34.53
N PRO A 153 37.48 18.87 -35.12
CA PRO A 153 36.25 19.55 -34.83
C PRO A 153 35.88 19.42 -33.35
N GLY A 154 35.45 20.55 -32.75
CA GLY A 154 35.03 20.56 -31.35
C GLY A 154 33.92 19.55 -31.07
N MET A 155 34.12 18.61 -30.18
CA MET A 155 33.02 17.81 -29.63
C MET A 155 32.19 18.72 -28.70
N SER A 156 30.88 18.83 -28.93
CA SER A 156 30.00 19.46 -27.97
C SER A 156 29.77 18.51 -26.80
N TYR A 157 30.44 18.79 -25.70
CA TYR A 157 30.25 18.01 -24.48
C TYR A 157 28.95 18.42 -23.77
N ALA A 158 28.15 17.46 -23.42
CA ALA A 158 27.31 17.62 -22.24
C ALA A 158 28.25 17.62 -21.01
N PRO A 159 28.12 18.62 -20.11
CA PRO A 159 28.93 18.61 -18.89
C PRO A 159 28.71 17.29 -18.13
N PRO A 160 29.78 16.72 -17.50
CA PRO A 160 29.62 15.53 -16.69
C PRO A 160 28.56 15.79 -15.62
N PRO A 161 27.69 14.82 -15.34
CA PRO A 161 26.70 15.00 -14.28
C PRO A 161 27.42 15.37 -12.99
N GLU A 162 27.04 16.48 -12.40
CA GLU A 162 27.57 16.91 -11.10
C GLU A 162 27.50 15.72 -10.13
N ARG A 163 28.61 15.42 -9.45
CA ARG A 163 28.66 14.36 -8.44
C ARG A 163 27.65 14.65 -7.34
N ALA A 164 26.44 14.19 -7.49
CA ALA A 164 25.48 14.11 -6.41
C ALA A 164 25.93 12.97 -5.47
N VAL A 165 26.80 13.29 -4.54
CA VAL A 165 27.12 12.41 -3.40
C VAL A 165 25.90 12.43 -2.50
N VAL A 166 24.94 11.56 -2.77
CA VAL A 166 23.87 11.25 -1.82
C VAL A 166 24.44 10.25 -0.82
N LEU A 167 25.16 10.77 0.17
CA LEU A 167 25.38 10.05 1.42
C LEU A 167 24.04 10.02 2.16
N ASN A 168 23.28 8.96 1.98
CA ASN A 168 22.15 8.66 2.84
C ASN A 168 22.72 7.93 4.06
N GLU A 169 23.06 8.69 5.10
CA GLU A 169 23.16 8.21 6.47
C GLU A 169 21.71 8.08 7.00
N GLY A 170 21.30 6.84 7.39
CA GLY A 170 20.01 6.57 8.02
C GLY A 170 19.73 5.07 8.12
#